data_e4f75e37b13fdcc7b197bffac62c2833
#
_entry.id   e4f75e37b13fdcc7b197bffac62c2833
#
_cell.length_a   1.000
_cell.length_b   1.000
_cell.length_c   1.000
_cell.angle_alpha   90.00
_cell.angle_beta   90.00
_cell.angle_gamma   90.00
#
_symmetry.space_group_name_H-M   'P 1'
#
loop_
_entity.id
_entity.type
_entity.pdbx_description
1 polymer ?
#
loop_
_entity_poly.entity_id
_entity_poly.type
_entity_poly.pdbx_seq_one_letter_code
_entity_poly.pdbx_strand_id
1 'polypeptide(L)'
;MSRALRLTIGTHLLCASTIIAQQTTPFTVGSATAAPGTTAYGSIAVPAGSDSALQVAVAVIRGAKPGPIVAFVAGSHGTEYTSIIAMQKLISRIDGRVLAGTVIVVHLLNVASFETMTPHVNPIDRKGMNSMYPGDPSGTQTQRALAEVTKQVVTPADVVVDLHGGDLDEDLRPYSYWFRGGRAAQDSAGFKLVMAFGLDHVIVTDVDPNAATAGRSLSGQALVRGKTVLVAEAGRSGIVAPADLKSLVEGSLNVLGELKMIARPVTHLQHPTWLAGAGARVAADSAGVFFPAVARDTRVTKGQIVGHTTDFLGRPTGDVSAPIDGLVTFIRGVPSMWPRATLVNVAPILKDPGKWTAPK
;
A
#
# COMPACT_ATOMS: atom_id res chain seq x y z
N MET A 1 -45.25 -0.10 -50.81
CA MET A 1 -44.71 0.78 -49.79
C MET A 1 -43.60 0.09 -49.07
N SER A 2 -42.37 0.33 -49.51
CA SER A 2 -41.14 -0.28 -49.00
C SER A 2 -40.45 0.71 -48.02
N ARG A 3 -40.22 0.34 -46.76
CA ARG A 3 -39.38 1.09 -45.86
C ARG A 3 -38.09 0.32 -45.61
N ALA A 4 -37.01 0.90 -46.09
CA ALA A 4 -35.66 0.38 -45.98
C ALA A 4 -35.15 0.43 -44.52
N LEU A 5 -34.61 -0.72 -44.09
CA LEU A 5 -33.85 -0.88 -42.85
C LEU A 5 -32.44 -0.34 -43.09
N ARG A 6 -32.10 0.79 -42.52
CA ARG A 6 -30.70 1.29 -42.48
C ARG A 6 -29.99 0.75 -41.27
N LEU A 7 -29.07 -0.14 -41.53
CA LEU A 7 -28.21 -0.80 -40.54
C LEU A 7 -27.12 0.17 -40.03
N THR A 8 -27.03 0.41 -38.75
CA THR A 8 -26.00 1.19 -38.08
C THR A 8 -24.77 0.32 -37.90
N ILE A 9 -23.82 0.35 -38.81
CA ILE A 9 -22.52 -0.36 -38.74
C ILE A 9 -21.38 0.60 -38.35
N GLY A 10 -21.62 1.61 -37.53
CA GLY A 10 -20.62 2.64 -37.24
C GLY A 10 -19.85 2.51 -35.90
N THR A 11 -20.36 1.75 -34.92
CA THR A 11 -19.88 1.88 -33.53
C THR A 11 -18.85 0.82 -33.10
N HIS A 12 -18.74 -0.29 -33.79
CA HIS A 12 -17.82 -1.38 -33.41
C HIS A 12 -16.40 -1.25 -33.95
N LEU A 13 -16.18 -0.53 -35.06
CA LEU A 13 -14.83 -0.36 -35.64
C LEU A 13 -13.95 0.62 -34.82
N LEU A 14 -14.52 1.64 -34.18
CA LEU A 14 -13.76 2.60 -33.36
C LEU A 14 -13.23 1.97 -32.06
N CYS A 15 -13.99 1.09 -31.41
CA CYS A 15 -13.55 0.38 -30.22
C CYS A 15 -12.44 -0.64 -30.53
N ALA A 16 -12.54 -1.37 -31.64
CA ALA A 16 -11.52 -2.33 -32.05
C ALA A 16 -10.20 -1.66 -32.46
N SER A 17 -10.26 -0.51 -33.12
CA SER A 17 -9.07 0.26 -33.52
C SER A 17 -8.33 0.86 -32.32
N THR A 18 -9.05 1.30 -31.29
CA THR A 18 -8.45 1.84 -30.07
C THR A 18 -7.78 0.74 -29.24
N ILE A 19 -8.38 -0.46 -29.19
CA ILE A 19 -7.79 -1.62 -28.51
C ILE A 19 -6.52 -2.10 -29.22
N ILE A 20 -6.51 -2.15 -30.54
CA ILE A 20 -5.34 -2.56 -31.33
C ILE A 20 -4.20 -1.54 -31.21
N ALA A 21 -4.50 -0.24 -31.25
CA ALA A 21 -3.51 0.82 -31.05
C ALA A 21 -2.87 0.77 -29.67
N GLN A 22 -3.64 0.40 -28.63
CA GLN A 22 -3.13 0.24 -27.28
C GLN A 22 -2.19 -0.96 -27.11
N GLN A 23 -2.28 -1.97 -27.97
CA GLN A 23 -1.41 -3.16 -27.98
C GLN A 23 -0.02 -2.90 -28.57
N THR A 24 0.11 -1.98 -29.51
CA THR A 24 1.34 -1.76 -30.29
C THR A 24 2.21 -0.63 -29.75
N THR A 25 1.68 0.24 -28.90
CA THR A 25 2.40 1.40 -28.37
C THR A 25 3.22 1.06 -27.13
N PRO A 26 4.47 1.49 -27.03
CA PRO A 26 5.23 1.44 -25.79
C PRO A 26 4.54 2.20 -24.66
N PHE A 27 4.81 1.79 -23.42
CA PHE A 27 4.34 2.47 -22.22
C PHE A 27 5.52 3.06 -21.46
N THR A 28 5.40 4.34 -21.06
CA THR A 28 6.51 5.09 -20.46
C THR A 28 6.14 5.60 -19.07
N VAL A 29 7.05 5.40 -18.12
CA VAL A 29 7.04 6.05 -16.80
C VAL A 29 8.47 6.55 -16.53
N GLY A 30 8.64 7.85 -16.32
CA GLY A 30 9.96 8.46 -16.22
C GLY A 30 10.81 8.17 -17.47
N SER A 31 11.99 7.62 -17.26
CA SER A 31 12.88 7.17 -18.35
C SER A 31 12.66 5.72 -18.76
N ALA A 32 11.79 4.96 -18.09
CA ALA A 32 11.47 3.57 -18.43
C ALA A 32 10.42 3.52 -19.53
N THR A 33 10.81 3.10 -20.74
CA THR A 33 9.91 2.90 -21.89
C THR A 33 9.91 1.44 -22.30
N ALA A 34 8.82 0.73 -22.06
CA ALA A 34 8.67 -0.68 -22.36
C ALA A 34 7.82 -0.88 -23.64
N ALA A 35 8.38 -1.56 -24.64
CA ALA A 35 7.63 -2.07 -25.78
C ALA A 35 6.72 -3.24 -25.36
N PRO A 36 5.65 -3.56 -26.11
CA PRO A 36 4.81 -4.72 -25.84
C PRO A 36 5.63 -6.02 -25.69
N GLY A 37 5.34 -6.80 -24.65
CA GLY A 37 6.05 -8.04 -24.33
C GLY A 37 7.38 -7.86 -23.60
N THR A 38 7.78 -6.63 -23.23
CA THR A 38 9.09 -6.35 -22.62
C THR A 38 9.01 -5.71 -21.24
N THR A 39 10.14 -5.73 -20.55
CA THR A 39 10.37 -5.00 -19.29
C THR A 39 11.41 -3.91 -19.53
N ALA A 40 11.13 -2.70 -19.07
CA ALA A 40 12.08 -1.59 -19.06
C ALA A 40 12.32 -1.10 -17.62
N TYR A 41 13.54 -0.73 -17.34
CA TYR A 41 13.96 -0.12 -16.08
C TYR A 41 14.37 1.34 -16.32
N GLY A 42 14.09 2.18 -15.38
CA GLY A 42 14.43 3.59 -15.44
C GLY A 42 14.17 4.31 -14.12
N SER A 43 14.00 5.60 -14.17
CA SER A 43 13.69 6.41 -12.99
C SER A 43 12.71 7.53 -13.30
N ILE A 44 11.93 7.91 -12.30
CA ILE A 44 11.15 9.14 -12.26
C ILE A 44 12.08 10.22 -11.71
N ALA A 45 12.42 11.20 -12.55
CA ALA A 45 13.27 12.31 -12.13
C ALA A 45 12.44 13.32 -11.32
N VAL A 46 12.91 13.65 -10.13
CA VAL A 46 12.41 14.73 -9.29
C VAL A 46 13.47 15.83 -9.30
N PRO A 47 13.23 16.95 -9.98
CA PRO A 47 14.25 18.00 -10.10
C PRO A 47 14.55 18.64 -8.73
N ALA A 48 15.70 19.25 -8.60
CA ALA A 48 16.03 20.07 -7.43
C ALA A 48 15.06 21.27 -7.32
N GLY A 49 14.80 21.71 -6.11
CA GLY A 49 13.97 22.87 -5.78
C GLY A 49 14.55 23.60 -4.57
N SER A 50 13.75 23.71 -3.49
CA SER A 50 14.24 24.25 -2.20
C SER A 50 15.26 23.30 -1.52
N ASP A 51 15.35 22.08 -1.99
CA ASP A 51 16.24 21.01 -1.53
C ASP A 51 16.71 20.13 -2.71
N SER A 52 17.41 19.04 -2.45
CA SER A 52 18.08 18.22 -3.46
C SER A 52 17.12 17.55 -4.44
N ALA A 53 17.64 17.24 -5.64
CA ALA A 53 16.98 16.36 -6.60
C ALA A 53 16.88 14.92 -6.06
N LEU A 54 15.97 14.14 -6.65
CA LEU A 54 15.78 12.72 -6.33
C LEU A 54 15.54 11.94 -7.63
N GLN A 55 16.02 10.70 -7.69
CA GLN A 55 15.66 9.72 -8.71
C GLN A 55 14.92 8.56 -8.06
N VAL A 56 13.66 8.35 -8.43
CA VAL A 56 12.86 7.23 -7.94
C VAL A 56 12.90 6.11 -8.98
N ALA A 57 13.53 5.00 -8.65
CA ALA A 57 13.65 3.87 -9.56
C ALA A 57 12.28 3.26 -9.88
N VAL A 58 12.04 2.95 -11.14
CA VAL A 58 10.80 2.35 -11.64
C VAL A 58 11.08 1.25 -12.65
N ALA A 59 10.29 0.17 -12.57
CA ALA A 59 10.21 -0.83 -13.62
C ALA A 59 8.81 -0.77 -14.27
N VAL A 60 8.80 -0.89 -15.59
CA VAL A 60 7.57 -1.00 -16.40
C VAL A 60 7.61 -2.33 -17.13
N ILE A 61 6.60 -3.18 -16.89
CA ILE A 61 6.42 -4.43 -17.59
C ILE A 61 5.20 -4.27 -18.49
N ARG A 62 5.44 -4.11 -19.79
CA ARG A 62 4.38 -3.95 -20.79
C ARG A 62 4.00 -5.32 -21.34
N GLY A 63 2.78 -5.75 -21.07
CA GLY A 63 2.26 -7.02 -21.59
C GLY A 63 2.10 -7.02 -23.12
N ALA A 64 2.23 -8.21 -23.71
CA ALA A 64 1.96 -8.43 -25.12
C ALA A 64 0.45 -8.43 -25.46
N LYS A 65 -0.41 -8.51 -24.44
CA LYS A 65 -1.88 -8.54 -24.57
C LYS A 65 -2.50 -7.30 -23.91
N PRO A 66 -3.69 -6.84 -24.38
CA PRO A 66 -4.41 -5.77 -23.72
C PRO A 66 -4.85 -6.19 -22.32
N GLY A 67 -4.98 -5.23 -21.43
CA GLY A 67 -5.44 -5.45 -20.05
C GLY A 67 -5.26 -4.20 -19.21
N PRO A 68 -5.56 -4.27 -17.91
CA PRO A 68 -5.48 -3.13 -17.02
C PRO A 68 -4.03 -2.70 -16.75
N ILE A 69 -3.89 -1.49 -16.19
CA ILE A 69 -2.64 -0.96 -15.67
C ILE A 69 -2.67 -1.11 -14.15
N VAL A 70 -1.74 -1.89 -13.61
CA VAL A 70 -1.58 -2.10 -12.18
C VAL A 70 -0.28 -1.44 -11.71
N ALA A 71 -0.38 -0.56 -10.73
CA ALA A 71 0.77 0.04 -10.07
C ALA A 71 1.00 -0.62 -8.71
N PHE A 72 2.18 -1.18 -8.50
CA PHE A 72 2.69 -1.61 -7.21
C PHE A 72 3.67 -0.55 -6.70
N VAL A 73 3.42 -0.03 -5.51
CA VAL A 73 4.27 0.98 -4.88
C VAL A 73 4.67 0.50 -3.50
N ALA A 74 5.95 0.58 -3.18
CA ALA A 74 6.51 0.27 -1.88
C ALA A 74 7.54 1.33 -1.48
N GLY A 75 8.00 1.27 -0.23
CA GLY A 75 9.03 2.15 0.28
C GLY A 75 8.61 3.61 0.43
N SER A 76 7.32 3.89 0.63
CA SER A 76 6.83 5.19 1.14
C SER A 76 7.49 5.51 2.48
N HIS A 77 7.72 4.47 3.30
CA HIS A 77 8.66 4.48 4.41
C HIS A 77 9.87 3.64 3.96
N GLY A 78 11.05 4.28 3.87
CA GLY A 78 12.22 3.66 3.23
C GLY A 78 12.88 2.54 4.06
N THR A 79 12.44 2.36 5.29
CA THR A 79 12.93 1.33 6.23
C THR A 79 12.00 0.13 6.39
N GLU A 80 10.90 0.09 5.64
CA GLU A 80 10.03 -1.08 5.52
C GLU A 80 10.58 -2.09 4.50
N TYR A 81 11.73 -2.66 4.81
CA TYR A 81 12.56 -3.42 3.87
C TYR A 81 11.85 -4.62 3.24
N THR A 82 10.94 -5.26 3.95
CA THR A 82 10.23 -6.45 3.43
C THR A 82 9.43 -6.11 2.18
N SER A 83 8.65 -5.02 2.18
CA SER A 83 7.86 -4.58 1.04
C SER A 83 8.74 -4.16 -0.14
N ILE A 84 9.84 -3.46 0.12
CA ILE A 84 10.81 -3.01 -0.88
C ILE A 84 11.44 -4.21 -1.60
N ILE A 85 11.94 -5.19 -0.85
CA ILE A 85 12.58 -6.40 -1.40
C ILE A 85 11.55 -7.29 -2.10
N ALA A 86 10.31 -7.35 -1.57
CA ALA A 86 9.23 -8.09 -2.23
C ALA A 86 8.96 -7.56 -3.64
N MET A 87 8.96 -6.25 -3.82
CA MET A 87 8.73 -5.63 -5.13
C MET A 87 9.91 -5.83 -6.10
N GLN A 88 11.14 -5.81 -5.62
CA GLN A 88 12.30 -6.19 -6.42
C GLN A 88 12.19 -7.65 -6.93
N LYS A 89 11.75 -8.56 -6.05
CA LYS A 89 11.53 -9.96 -6.43
C LYS A 89 10.33 -10.14 -7.36
N LEU A 90 9.28 -9.36 -7.20
CA LEU A 90 8.09 -9.42 -8.05
C LEU A 90 8.42 -9.15 -9.52
N ILE A 91 9.28 -8.16 -9.81
CA ILE A 91 9.64 -7.78 -11.18
C ILE A 91 10.14 -8.98 -11.98
N SER A 92 11.01 -9.80 -11.41
CA SER A 92 11.59 -10.98 -12.06
C SER A 92 10.61 -12.15 -12.22
N ARG A 93 9.44 -12.11 -11.58
CA ARG A 93 8.41 -13.14 -11.62
C ARG A 93 7.36 -12.89 -12.69
N ILE A 94 7.39 -11.74 -13.37
CA ILE A 94 6.41 -11.34 -14.38
C ILE A 94 7.06 -11.37 -15.75
N ASP A 95 6.52 -12.23 -16.65
CA ASP A 95 6.95 -12.29 -18.04
C ASP A 95 6.04 -11.43 -18.92
N GLY A 96 6.57 -10.33 -19.45
CA GLY A 96 5.84 -9.42 -20.34
C GLY A 96 5.26 -10.11 -21.59
N ARG A 97 5.91 -11.18 -22.09
CA ARG A 97 5.46 -11.91 -23.30
C ARG A 97 4.11 -12.58 -23.13
N VAL A 98 3.73 -12.93 -21.91
CA VAL A 98 2.44 -13.59 -21.60
C VAL A 98 1.49 -12.71 -20.78
N LEU A 99 1.99 -11.60 -20.26
CA LEU A 99 1.22 -10.64 -19.47
C LEU A 99 0.10 -9.98 -20.30
N ALA A 100 -1.06 -9.78 -19.69
CA ALA A 100 -2.12 -8.91 -20.20
C ALA A 100 -2.11 -7.58 -19.43
N GLY A 101 -2.04 -6.45 -20.16
CA GLY A 101 -2.00 -5.12 -19.55
C GLY A 101 -0.58 -4.62 -19.25
N THR A 102 -0.46 -3.78 -18.23
CA THR A 102 0.83 -3.17 -17.84
C THR A 102 1.00 -3.22 -16.33
N VAL A 103 2.19 -3.54 -15.89
CA VAL A 103 2.59 -3.47 -14.48
C VAL A 103 3.64 -2.38 -14.31
N ILE A 104 3.38 -1.44 -13.42
CA ILE A 104 4.32 -0.41 -12.97
C ILE A 104 4.78 -0.81 -11.57
N VAL A 105 6.09 -0.84 -11.32
CA VAL A 105 6.64 -1.14 -10.00
C VAL A 105 7.55 0.00 -9.56
N VAL A 106 7.14 0.71 -8.51
CA VAL A 106 7.98 1.63 -7.74
C VAL A 106 8.32 0.93 -6.44
N HIS A 107 9.49 0.32 -6.38
CA HIS A 107 9.86 -0.52 -5.24
C HIS A 107 10.44 0.26 -4.05
N LEU A 108 10.94 1.48 -4.27
CA LEU A 108 11.51 2.33 -3.25
C LEU A 108 11.20 3.80 -3.57
N LEU A 109 10.18 4.34 -2.91
CA LEU A 109 9.77 5.73 -3.14
C LEU A 109 10.62 6.71 -2.32
N ASN A 110 10.85 6.43 -1.04
CA ASN A 110 11.60 7.26 -0.10
C ASN A 110 13.07 6.82 -0.03
N VAL A 111 13.82 7.13 -1.09
CA VAL A 111 15.23 6.71 -1.22
C VAL A 111 16.09 7.25 -0.08
N ALA A 112 15.93 8.53 0.29
CA ALA A 112 16.72 9.14 1.36
C ALA A 112 16.48 8.47 2.73
N SER A 113 15.25 8.07 3.03
CA SER A 113 14.92 7.30 4.23
C SER A 113 15.63 5.93 4.24
N PHE A 114 15.64 5.24 3.09
CA PHE A 114 16.33 3.97 2.94
C PHE A 114 17.83 4.10 3.16
N GLU A 115 18.48 5.06 2.50
CA GLU A 115 19.93 5.27 2.56
C GLU A 115 20.43 5.66 3.95
N THR A 116 19.60 6.40 4.70
CA THR A 116 19.99 6.89 6.05
C THR A 116 19.35 6.11 7.19
N MET A 117 18.60 5.05 6.89
CA MET A 117 17.83 4.26 7.88
C MET A 117 16.95 5.16 8.77
N THR A 118 16.26 6.14 8.16
CA THR A 118 15.39 7.06 8.89
C THR A 118 13.94 6.59 8.80
N PRO A 119 13.32 6.13 9.91
CA PRO A 119 11.94 5.66 9.92
C PRO A 119 10.92 6.76 9.58
N HIS A 120 9.81 6.36 8.99
CA HIS A 120 8.56 7.12 8.80
C HIS A 120 8.65 8.38 7.93
N VAL A 121 9.78 9.07 7.87
CA VAL A 121 9.90 10.36 7.18
C VAL A 121 11.06 10.40 6.18
N ASN A 122 10.98 11.31 5.24
CA ASN A 122 12.12 11.69 4.42
C ASN A 122 13.06 12.59 5.27
N PRO A 123 14.33 12.21 5.50
CA PRO A 123 15.25 12.98 6.32
C PRO A 123 15.61 14.35 5.74
N ILE A 124 15.44 14.55 4.43
CA ILE A 124 15.79 15.80 3.73
C ILE A 124 14.85 16.94 4.16
N ASP A 125 13.54 16.66 4.24
CA ASP A 125 12.52 17.66 4.54
C ASP A 125 11.65 17.34 5.76
N ARG A 126 11.90 16.24 6.45
CA ARG A 126 11.21 15.75 7.66
C ARG A 126 9.72 15.49 7.44
N LYS A 127 9.30 15.23 6.20
CA LYS A 127 7.90 14.95 5.85
C LYS A 127 7.66 13.46 5.63
N GLY A 128 6.49 12.99 6.10
CA GLY A 128 6.00 11.64 5.80
C GLY A 128 5.39 11.60 4.40
N MET A 129 5.90 10.73 3.53
CA MET A 129 5.38 10.62 2.16
C MET A 129 3.90 10.24 2.15
N ASN A 130 3.48 9.32 3.01
CA ASN A 130 2.10 8.83 3.02
C ASN A 130 1.09 9.80 3.71
N SER A 131 1.40 11.09 3.75
CA SER A 131 0.52 12.15 4.28
C SER A 131 0.49 13.41 3.43
N MET A 132 1.24 13.45 2.31
CA MET A 132 1.45 14.66 1.51
C MET A 132 0.93 14.55 0.06
N TYR A 133 0.23 13.46 -0.29
CA TYR A 133 -0.40 13.34 -1.61
C TYR A 133 -1.46 14.44 -1.83
N PRO A 134 -1.69 14.91 -3.06
CA PRO A 134 -1.08 14.47 -4.32
C PRO A 134 0.34 14.99 -4.56
N GLY A 135 0.95 15.71 -3.61
CA GLY A 135 2.21 16.41 -3.77
C GLY A 135 2.05 17.84 -4.30
N ASP A 136 3.17 18.53 -4.46
CA ASP A 136 3.27 19.88 -5.00
C ASP A 136 4.58 19.99 -5.81
N PRO A 137 4.53 20.27 -7.12
CA PRO A 137 5.72 20.35 -7.95
C PRO A 137 6.66 21.50 -7.58
N SER A 138 6.19 22.51 -6.84
CA SER A 138 6.99 23.62 -6.33
C SER A 138 7.41 23.46 -4.87
N GLY A 139 7.01 22.37 -4.22
CA GLY A 139 7.25 22.11 -2.82
C GLY A 139 8.63 21.52 -2.51
N THR A 140 8.74 20.90 -1.33
CA THR A 140 9.94 20.19 -0.87
C THR A 140 10.14 18.87 -1.64
N GLN A 141 11.27 18.19 -1.43
CA GLN A 141 11.60 16.94 -2.14
C GLN A 141 10.48 15.91 -2.05
N THR A 142 9.93 15.64 -0.85
CA THR A 142 8.76 14.78 -0.67
C THR A 142 7.58 15.23 -1.52
N GLN A 143 7.21 16.50 -1.47
CA GLN A 143 6.06 17.00 -2.20
C GLN A 143 6.25 16.93 -3.72
N ARG A 144 7.44 17.25 -4.24
CA ARG A 144 7.76 17.11 -5.66
C ARG A 144 7.76 15.64 -6.13
N ALA A 145 8.34 14.75 -5.31
CA ALA A 145 8.33 13.32 -5.61
C ALA A 145 6.90 12.78 -5.71
N LEU A 146 6.03 13.15 -4.77
CA LEU A 146 4.64 12.73 -4.78
C LEU A 146 3.84 13.33 -5.93
N ALA A 147 4.14 14.55 -6.36
CA ALA A 147 3.52 15.16 -7.55
C ALA A 147 3.85 14.34 -8.81
N GLU A 148 5.11 13.95 -8.99
CA GLU A 148 5.54 13.14 -10.13
C GLU A 148 4.98 11.71 -10.07
N VAL A 149 4.97 11.07 -8.90
CA VAL A 149 4.36 9.74 -8.72
C VAL A 149 2.85 9.78 -8.95
N THR A 150 2.17 10.80 -8.45
CA THR A 150 0.73 10.98 -8.71
C THR A 150 0.45 11.10 -10.20
N LYS A 151 1.24 11.90 -10.92
CA LYS A 151 1.08 12.14 -12.36
C LYS A 151 1.39 10.90 -13.18
N GLN A 152 2.54 10.24 -12.93
CA GLN A 152 3.08 9.22 -13.81
C GLN A 152 2.70 7.78 -13.42
N VAL A 153 2.31 7.56 -12.16
CA VAL A 153 2.00 6.22 -11.63
C VAL A 153 0.53 6.09 -11.25
N VAL A 154 0.03 6.96 -10.37
CA VAL A 154 -1.35 6.87 -9.86
C VAL A 154 -2.38 7.21 -10.94
N THR A 155 -2.16 8.30 -11.70
CA THR A 155 -3.12 8.77 -12.70
C THR A 155 -3.40 7.74 -13.80
N PRO A 156 -2.40 7.10 -14.45
CA PRO A 156 -2.66 6.12 -15.50
C PRO A 156 -3.11 4.75 -14.97
N ALA A 157 -2.89 4.42 -13.69
CA ALA A 157 -3.26 3.12 -13.14
C ALA A 157 -4.77 2.93 -13.03
N ASP A 158 -5.24 1.70 -13.26
CA ASP A 158 -6.60 1.24 -12.96
C ASP A 158 -6.68 0.70 -11.53
N VAL A 159 -5.59 0.07 -11.08
CA VAL A 159 -5.42 -0.53 -9.75
C VAL A 159 -4.11 -0.03 -9.13
N VAL A 160 -4.17 0.36 -7.86
CA VAL A 160 -3.01 0.71 -7.06
C VAL A 160 -2.88 -0.25 -5.89
N VAL A 161 -1.74 -0.90 -5.78
CA VAL A 161 -1.36 -1.77 -4.67
C VAL A 161 -0.25 -1.07 -3.90
N ASP A 162 -0.57 -0.64 -2.68
CA ASP A 162 0.31 0.08 -1.78
C ASP A 162 0.87 -0.90 -0.75
N LEU A 163 2.17 -1.13 -0.78
CA LEU A 163 2.81 -2.18 0.00
C LEU A 163 3.69 -1.58 1.09
N HIS A 164 3.39 -2.01 2.28
CA HIS A 164 4.04 -1.57 3.51
C HIS A 164 4.60 -2.75 4.31
N GLY A 165 5.21 -2.47 5.44
CA GLY A 165 5.71 -3.45 6.38
C GLY A 165 6.06 -2.81 7.71
N GLY A 166 6.56 -3.60 8.67
CA GLY A 166 7.03 -3.04 9.94
C GLY A 166 8.29 -2.21 9.73
N ASP A 167 8.21 -0.93 10.04
CA ASP A 167 9.37 -0.03 10.10
C ASP A 167 10.35 -0.46 11.21
N LEU A 168 11.47 0.21 11.39
CA LEU A 168 12.54 -0.21 12.33
C LEU A 168 12.05 -0.41 13.78
N ASP A 169 11.02 0.30 14.18
CA ASP A 169 10.44 0.24 15.52
C ASP A 169 9.09 -0.49 15.59
N GLU A 170 8.63 -1.13 14.51
CA GLU A 170 7.31 -1.71 14.39
C GLU A 170 7.34 -3.23 14.22
N ASP A 171 6.74 -3.96 15.15
CA ASP A 171 6.42 -5.38 14.97
C ASP A 171 4.93 -5.51 14.62
N LEU A 172 4.65 -5.67 13.31
CA LEU A 172 3.29 -5.69 12.77
C LEU A 172 2.77 -7.12 12.59
N ARG A 173 1.49 -7.37 12.92
CA ARG A 173 0.74 -8.50 12.38
C ARG A 173 0.53 -8.27 10.88
N PRO A 174 0.85 -9.20 9.98
CA PRO A 174 0.51 -9.05 8.57
C PRO A 174 -0.99 -8.93 8.34
N TYR A 175 -1.42 -7.91 7.57
CA TYR A 175 -2.81 -7.65 7.24
C TYR A 175 -2.96 -6.88 5.92
N SER A 176 -4.19 -6.88 5.37
CA SER A 176 -4.58 -6.02 4.26
C SER A 176 -5.64 -5.03 4.70
N TYR A 177 -5.76 -3.89 4.01
CA TYR A 177 -6.87 -2.96 4.22
C TYR A 177 -7.91 -3.11 3.12
N TRP A 178 -9.18 -3.23 3.51
CA TRP A 178 -10.31 -3.05 2.63
C TRP A 178 -10.93 -1.68 2.85
N PHE A 179 -10.75 -0.80 1.87
CA PHE A 179 -11.32 0.54 1.91
C PHE A 179 -12.73 0.54 1.32
N ARG A 180 -13.66 1.18 2.02
CA ARG A 180 -15.04 1.40 1.58
C ARG A 180 -15.28 2.90 1.44
N GLY A 181 -15.36 3.36 0.18
CA GLY A 181 -15.58 4.78 -0.18
C GLY A 181 -17.05 5.08 -0.51
N GLY A 182 -17.96 4.11 -0.34
CA GLY A 182 -19.38 4.24 -0.70
C GLY A 182 -19.65 4.14 -2.19
N ARG A 183 -18.67 3.76 -3.01
CA ARG A 183 -18.82 3.48 -4.44
C ARG A 183 -18.84 1.97 -4.64
N ALA A 184 -20.05 1.38 -4.73
CA ALA A 184 -20.25 -0.08 -4.67
C ALA A 184 -19.34 -0.89 -5.61
N ALA A 185 -19.11 -0.44 -6.85
CA ALA A 185 -18.24 -1.13 -7.80
C ALA A 185 -16.77 -1.10 -7.36
N GLN A 186 -16.29 0.06 -6.89
CA GLN A 186 -14.93 0.25 -6.39
C GLN A 186 -14.70 -0.55 -5.11
N ASP A 187 -15.62 -0.48 -4.16
CA ASP A 187 -15.56 -1.19 -2.87
C ASP A 187 -15.56 -2.71 -3.08
N SER A 188 -16.40 -3.21 -4.02
CA SER A 188 -16.48 -4.63 -4.38
C SER A 188 -15.20 -5.10 -5.09
N ALA A 189 -14.63 -4.28 -5.98
CA ALA A 189 -13.36 -4.61 -6.63
C ALA A 189 -12.21 -4.68 -5.62
N GLY A 190 -12.11 -3.71 -4.70
CA GLY A 190 -11.14 -3.72 -3.60
C GLY A 190 -11.28 -4.95 -2.71
N PHE A 191 -12.52 -5.33 -2.34
CA PHE A 191 -12.80 -6.54 -1.58
C PHE A 191 -12.24 -7.79 -2.24
N LYS A 192 -12.50 -7.96 -3.55
CA LYS A 192 -12.00 -9.13 -4.31
C LYS A 192 -10.47 -9.20 -4.29
N LEU A 193 -9.80 -8.07 -4.45
CA LEU A 193 -8.33 -8.02 -4.42
C LEU A 193 -7.78 -8.35 -3.04
N VAL A 194 -8.39 -7.88 -1.96
CA VAL A 194 -8.02 -8.22 -0.57
C VAL A 194 -8.15 -9.72 -0.33
N MET A 195 -9.28 -10.32 -0.74
CA MET A 195 -9.52 -11.74 -0.59
C MET A 195 -8.58 -12.61 -1.43
N ALA A 196 -8.19 -12.12 -2.61
CA ALA A 196 -7.24 -12.76 -3.50
C ALA A 196 -5.79 -12.64 -3.00
N PHE A 197 -5.41 -11.48 -2.41
CA PHE A 197 -4.07 -11.24 -1.89
C PHE A 197 -3.67 -12.29 -0.86
N GLY A 198 -4.56 -12.61 0.08
CA GLY A 198 -4.44 -13.81 0.90
C GLY A 198 -3.81 -13.62 2.28
N LEU A 199 -3.68 -12.38 2.80
CA LEU A 199 -3.36 -12.14 4.21
C LEU A 199 -4.60 -12.39 5.06
N ASP A 200 -4.49 -13.23 6.07
CA ASP A 200 -5.61 -13.78 6.87
C ASP A 200 -6.27 -12.78 7.83
N HIS A 201 -5.72 -11.59 7.95
CA HIS A 201 -6.29 -10.46 8.69
C HIS A 201 -6.63 -9.32 7.73
N VAL A 202 -7.82 -8.75 7.89
CA VAL A 202 -8.30 -7.65 7.03
C VAL A 202 -8.85 -6.52 7.89
N ILE A 203 -8.26 -5.35 7.75
CA ILE A 203 -8.71 -4.13 8.39
C ILE A 203 -9.75 -3.46 7.47
N VAL A 204 -10.96 -3.26 7.99
CA VAL A 204 -12.04 -2.57 7.28
C VAL A 204 -11.99 -1.09 7.60
N THR A 205 -11.86 -0.26 6.58
CA THR A 205 -11.74 1.19 6.74
C THR A 205 -12.78 1.91 5.88
N ASP A 206 -13.68 2.64 6.52
CA ASP A 206 -14.61 3.54 5.84
C ASP A 206 -13.92 4.88 5.56
N VAL A 207 -14.01 5.34 4.33
CA VAL A 207 -13.40 6.60 3.89
C VAL A 207 -14.48 7.48 3.27
N ASP A 208 -14.66 8.68 3.78
CA ASP A 208 -15.42 9.70 3.05
C ASP A 208 -14.51 10.27 1.94
N PRO A 209 -14.77 9.96 0.65
CA PRO A 209 -13.93 10.42 -0.44
C PRO A 209 -13.99 11.93 -0.66
N ASN A 210 -14.93 12.62 -0.02
CA ASN A 210 -15.11 14.08 -0.10
C ASN A 210 -14.41 14.80 1.07
N ALA A 211 -13.91 14.08 2.06
CA ALA A 211 -13.18 14.68 3.16
C ALA A 211 -11.88 15.35 2.66
N ALA A 212 -11.54 16.51 3.19
CA ALA A 212 -10.33 17.28 2.78
C ALA A 212 -9.01 16.49 2.95
N THR A 213 -9.01 15.45 3.77
CA THR A 213 -7.86 14.59 4.04
C THR A 213 -7.89 13.26 3.28
N ALA A 214 -8.97 12.91 2.58
CA ALA A 214 -9.18 11.59 1.98
C ALA A 214 -8.09 11.20 0.96
N GLY A 215 -7.57 12.18 0.21
CA GLY A 215 -6.57 11.96 -0.83
C GLY A 215 -5.11 12.17 -0.38
N ARG A 216 -4.80 12.22 0.92
CA ARG A 216 -3.46 12.59 1.40
C ARG A 216 -2.48 11.44 1.54
N SER A 217 -2.94 10.18 1.45
CA SER A 217 -2.10 8.98 1.32
C SER A 217 -2.09 8.49 -0.13
N LEU A 218 -1.18 7.56 -0.47
CA LEU A 218 -1.17 6.92 -1.80
C LEU A 218 -2.50 6.22 -2.07
N SER A 219 -2.92 5.37 -1.13
CA SER A 219 -4.19 4.64 -1.19
C SER A 219 -5.40 5.58 -1.26
N GLY A 220 -5.42 6.63 -0.43
CA GLY A 220 -6.45 7.67 -0.45
C GLY A 220 -6.49 8.43 -1.78
N GLN A 221 -5.33 8.78 -2.32
CA GLN A 221 -5.23 9.49 -3.61
C GLN A 221 -5.76 8.64 -4.78
N ALA A 222 -5.50 7.33 -4.76
CA ALA A 222 -6.05 6.40 -5.73
C ALA A 222 -7.58 6.25 -5.55
N LEU A 223 -8.05 6.12 -4.29
CA LEU A 223 -9.46 5.96 -3.96
C LEU A 223 -10.31 7.14 -4.44
N VAL A 224 -9.91 8.39 -4.13
CA VAL A 224 -10.67 9.59 -4.54
C VAL A 224 -10.72 9.76 -6.06
N ARG A 225 -9.72 9.24 -6.79
CA ARG A 225 -9.67 9.18 -8.25
C ARG A 225 -10.49 8.03 -8.85
N GLY A 226 -11.20 7.25 -8.05
CA GLY A 226 -12.02 6.12 -8.52
C GLY A 226 -11.24 4.86 -8.88
N LYS A 227 -9.96 4.76 -8.51
CA LYS A 227 -9.13 3.58 -8.77
C LYS A 227 -9.43 2.47 -7.76
N THR A 228 -9.29 1.22 -8.17
CA THR A 228 -9.31 0.10 -7.22
C THR A 228 -8.04 0.13 -6.37
N VAL A 229 -8.18 -0.05 -5.06
CA VAL A 229 -7.07 0.08 -4.11
C VAL A 229 -6.98 -1.16 -3.24
N LEU A 230 -5.73 -1.58 -2.99
CA LEU A 230 -5.35 -2.54 -1.97
C LEU A 230 -4.15 -1.99 -1.23
N VAL A 231 -4.18 -2.04 0.11
CA VAL A 231 -2.98 -1.88 0.95
C VAL A 231 -2.70 -3.21 1.62
N ALA A 232 -1.45 -3.63 1.63
CA ALA A 232 -1.01 -4.84 2.32
C ALA A 232 0.27 -4.56 3.10
N GLU A 233 0.30 -5.05 4.32
CA GLU A 233 1.42 -4.88 5.23
C GLU A 233 1.94 -6.21 5.75
N ALA A 234 3.26 -6.42 5.65
CA ALA A 234 3.93 -7.56 6.26
C ALA A 234 5.41 -7.23 6.51
N GLY A 235 5.87 -7.50 7.72
CA GLY A 235 7.24 -7.22 8.15
C GLY A 235 7.31 -6.82 9.60
N ARG A 236 8.53 -6.74 10.13
CA ARG A 236 8.76 -6.35 11.52
C ARG A 236 10.15 -5.79 11.72
N SER A 237 10.26 -4.64 12.36
CA SER A 237 11.50 -4.06 12.90
C SER A 237 12.68 -4.11 11.91
N GLY A 238 12.42 -3.79 10.63
CA GLY A 238 13.42 -3.83 9.57
C GLY A 238 13.94 -5.24 9.18
N ILE A 239 13.34 -6.32 9.72
CA ILE A 239 13.74 -7.70 9.41
C ILE A 239 13.00 -8.17 8.15
N VAL A 240 13.74 -8.67 7.17
CA VAL A 240 13.18 -9.31 5.96
C VAL A 240 12.97 -10.80 6.24
N ALA A 241 11.88 -11.12 6.95
CA ALA A 241 11.54 -12.51 7.26
C ALA A 241 11.05 -13.25 6.00
N PRO A 242 11.51 -14.50 5.74
CA PRO A 242 11.12 -15.23 4.53
C PRO A 242 9.61 -15.42 4.35
N ALA A 243 8.87 -15.61 5.44
CA ALA A 243 7.41 -15.78 5.40
C ALA A 243 6.71 -14.49 4.98
N ASP A 244 7.07 -13.34 5.59
CA ASP A 244 6.50 -12.03 5.27
C ASP A 244 6.84 -11.64 3.83
N LEU A 245 8.09 -11.84 3.41
CA LEU A 245 8.54 -11.61 2.04
C LEU A 245 7.74 -12.45 1.03
N LYS A 246 7.57 -13.75 1.32
CA LYS A 246 6.79 -14.66 0.48
C LYS A 246 5.34 -14.20 0.37
N SER A 247 4.72 -13.81 1.49
CA SER A 247 3.31 -13.39 1.50
C SER A 247 3.07 -12.16 0.62
N LEU A 248 3.96 -11.17 0.63
CA LEU A 248 3.85 -9.98 -0.22
C LEU A 248 4.07 -10.31 -1.71
N VAL A 249 5.06 -11.14 -2.05
CA VAL A 249 5.31 -11.54 -3.45
C VAL A 249 4.16 -12.38 -4.01
N GLU A 250 3.74 -13.44 -3.28
CA GLU A 250 2.68 -14.32 -3.76
C GLU A 250 1.32 -13.61 -3.76
N GLY A 251 1.03 -12.76 -2.77
CA GLY A 251 -0.16 -11.92 -2.74
C GLY A 251 -0.22 -10.96 -3.93
N SER A 252 0.89 -10.34 -4.29
CA SER A 252 0.98 -9.48 -5.48
C SER A 252 0.73 -10.26 -6.79
N LEU A 253 1.27 -11.47 -6.89
CA LEU A 253 0.99 -12.36 -8.03
C LEU A 253 -0.48 -12.82 -8.05
N ASN A 254 -1.10 -13.03 -6.89
CA ASN A 254 -2.53 -13.35 -6.79
C ASN A 254 -3.40 -12.19 -7.30
N VAL A 255 -3.03 -10.93 -7.01
CA VAL A 255 -3.71 -9.74 -7.57
C VAL A 255 -3.68 -9.78 -9.10
N LEU A 256 -2.52 -10.06 -9.70
CA LEU A 256 -2.41 -10.18 -11.16
C LEU A 256 -3.21 -11.36 -11.71
N GLY A 257 -3.27 -12.48 -10.98
CA GLY A 257 -4.11 -13.64 -11.31
C GLY A 257 -5.61 -13.31 -11.25
N GLU A 258 -6.07 -12.62 -10.19
CA GLU A 258 -7.47 -12.19 -10.03
C GLU A 258 -7.91 -11.26 -11.16
N LEU A 259 -7.03 -10.35 -11.56
CA LEU A 259 -7.23 -9.44 -12.69
C LEU A 259 -7.04 -10.12 -14.05
N LYS A 260 -6.76 -11.44 -14.08
CA LYS A 260 -6.52 -12.24 -15.29
C LYS A 260 -5.39 -11.70 -16.17
N MET A 261 -4.44 -11.01 -15.56
CA MET A 261 -3.25 -10.49 -16.24
C MET A 261 -2.20 -11.58 -16.48
N ILE A 262 -2.17 -12.59 -15.62
CA ILE A 262 -1.31 -13.79 -15.74
C ILE A 262 -2.15 -15.06 -15.56
N ALA A 263 -1.69 -16.17 -16.12
CA ALA A 263 -2.33 -17.48 -15.98
C ALA A 263 -1.99 -18.09 -14.60
N ARG A 264 -2.67 -17.60 -13.56
CA ARG A 264 -2.49 -18.02 -12.18
C ARG A 264 -3.85 -18.33 -11.54
N PRO A 265 -4.08 -19.57 -11.05
CA PRO A 265 -5.22 -19.87 -10.19
C PRO A 265 -5.11 -19.07 -8.88
N VAL A 266 -6.21 -18.49 -8.44
CA VAL A 266 -6.29 -17.73 -7.20
C VAL A 266 -7.28 -18.39 -6.27
N THR A 267 -6.86 -18.65 -5.04
CA THR A 267 -7.73 -19.11 -3.96
C THR A 267 -8.02 -17.92 -3.05
N HIS A 268 -9.28 -17.52 -2.98
CA HIS A 268 -9.70 -16.46 -2.09
C HIS A 268 -9.74 -16.94 -0.63
N LEU A 269 -9.45 -16.03 0.29
CA LEU A 269 -9.66 -16.24 1.72
C LEU A 269 -11.13 -16.59 1.98
N GLN A 270 -11.36 -17.62 2.79
CA GLN A 270 -12.72 -18.03 3.15
C GLN A 270 -13.17 -17.42 4.49
N HIS A 271 -12.27 -17.37 5.45
CA HIS A 271 -12.58 -16.95 6.83
C HIS A 271 -11.48 -16.02 7.40
N PRO A 272 -11.32 -14.79 6.84
CA PRO A 272 -10.36 -13.86 7.39
C PRO A 272 -10.80 -13.35 8.77
N THR A 273 -9.83 -12.98 9.59
CA THR A 273 -10.11 -12.20 10.80
C THR A 273 -10.35 -10.75 10.39
N TRP A 274 -11.58 -10.29 10.57
CA TRP A 274 -11.96 -8.92 10.28
C TRP A 274 -11.64 -8.00 11.45
N LEU A 275 -10.97 -6.89 11.18
CA LEU A 275 -10.57 -5.89 12.15
C LEU A 275 -11.17 -4.52 11.79
N ALA A 276 -11.52 -3.73 12.80
CA ALA A 276 -11.96 -2.36 12.57
C ALA A 276 -10.77 -1.43 12.30
N GLY A 277 -10.89 -0.56 11.29
CA GLY A 277 -9.87 0.45 10.98
C GLY A 277 -9.68 1.51 12.08
N ALA A 278 -10.73 1.76 12.87
CA ALA A 278 -10.65 2.65 14.04
C ALA A 278 -10.14 1.88 15.28
N GLY A 279 -8.90 1.41 15.22
CA GLY A 279 -8.21 0.85 16.39
C GLY A 279 -7.79 1.92 17.40
N ALA A 280 -7.38 1.47 18.58
CA ALA A 280 -6.90 2.33 19.64
C ALA A 280 -5.38 2.21 19.80
N ARG A 281 -4.73 3.37 19.77
CA ARG A 281 -3.29 3.52 19.95
C ARG A 281 -2.96 3.85 21.39
N VAL A 282 -1.97 3.17 21.97
CA VAL A 282 -1.32 3.59 23.21
C VAL A 282 0.01 4.25 22.85
N ALA A 283 0.21 5.47 23.33
CA ALA A 283 1.42 6.25 23.11
C ALA A 283 2.18 6.44 24.43
N ALA A 284 3.50 6.59 24.32
CA ALA A 284 4.33 6.92 25.46
C ALA A 284 4.10 8.37 25.93
N ASP A 285 4.03 8.58 27.23
CA ASP A 285 3.92 9.92 27.83
C ASP A 285 5.30 10.59 27.98
N SER A 286 6.36 9.80 28.13
CA SER A 286 7.73 10.27 28.38
C SER A 286 8.77 9.50 27.55
N ALA A 287 9.99 9.98 27.56
CA ALA A 287 11.15 9.23 27.06
C ALA A 287 11.55 8.17 28.11
N GLY A 288 12.07 7.04 27.62
CA GLY A 288 12.50 5.93 28.47
C GLY A 288 12.63 4.62 27.71
N VAL A 289 12.35 3.54 28.41
CA VAL A 289 12.46 2.17 27.88
C VAL A 289 11.12 1.47 27.99
N PHE A 290 10.67 0.87 26.89
CA PHE A 290 9.45 0.06 26.83
C PHE A 290 9.79 -1.43 26.81
N PHE A 291 9.06 -2.19 27.64
CA PHE A 291 9.14 -3.66 27.70
C PHE A 291 7.77 -4.24 27.38
N PRO A 292 7.59 -4.85 26.19
CA PRO A 292 6.34 -5.50 25.84
C PRO A 292 6.10 -6.75 26.70
N ALA A 293 4.86 -6.93 27.20
CA ALA A 293 4.40 -8.10 27.93
C ALA A 293 3.58 -9.07 27.05
N VAL A 294 3.25 -8.64 25.83
CA VAL A 294 2.52 -9.43 24.83
C VAL A 294 3.22 -9.32 23.49
N ALA A 295 2.89 -10.22 22.56
CA ALA A 295 3.34 -10.16 21.16
C ALA A 295 2.26 -9.56 20.25
N ARG A 296 2.62 -9.16 19.04
CA ARG A 296 1.65 -8.95 17.96
C ARG A 296 0.77 -10.21 17.81
N ASP A 297 -0.44 -10.06 17.32
CA ASP A 297 -1.44 -11.13 17.18
C ASP A 297 -2.05 -11.64 18.51
N THR A 298 -1.69 -11.04 19.65
CA THR A 298 -2.30 -11.37 20.94
C THR A 298 -3.69 -10.74 21.03
N ARG A 299 -4.71 -11.54 21.40
CA ARG A 299 -6.02 -11.02 21.81
C ARG A 299 -5.93 -10.50 23.22
N VAL A 300 -6.42 -9.28 23.42
CA VAL A 300 -6.37 -8.58 24.71
C VAL A 300 -7.76 -8.08 25.09
N THR A 301 -7.97 -7.92 26.40
CA THR A 301 -9.15 -7.25 26.96
C THR A 301 -8.78 -5.86 27.47
N LYS A 302 -9.74 -4.95 27.48
CA LYS A 302 -9.55 -3.61 28.03
C LYS A 302 -9.02 -3.66 29.45
N GLY A 303 -7.94 -2.93 29.72
CA GLY A 303 -7.25 -2.88 31.02
C GLY A 303 -6.20 -3.97 31.22
N GLN A 304 -6.10 -4.97 30.33
CA GLN A 304 -5.03 -5.97 30.38
C GLN A 304 -3.67 -5.29 30.20
N ILE A 305 -2.69 -5.63 31.05
CA ILE A 305 -1.32 -5.14 30.92
C ILE A 305 -0.70 -5.74 29.66
N VAL A 306 -0.20 -4.88 28.77
CA VAL A 306 0.44 -5.23 27.50
C VAL A 306 1.92 -4.86 27.46
N GLY A 307 2.41 -4.19 28.50
CA GLY A 307 3.81 -3.84 28.68
C GLY A 307 4.02 -2.99 29.93
N HIS A 308 5.27 -2.62 30.16
CA HIS A 308 5.65 -1.68 31.22
C HIS A 308 6.76 -0.77 30.73
N THR A 309 6.95 0.36 31.42
CA THR A 309 7.94 1.37 31.08
C THR A 309 8.88 1.65 32.24
N THR A 310 10.12 2.03 31.91
CA THR A 310 11.10 2.51 32.89
C THR A 310 11.72 3.81 32.41
N ASP A 311 12.35 4.55 33.32
CA ASP A 311 13.29 5.61 32.97
C ASP A 311 14.64 5.02 32.50
N PHE A 312 15.59 5.89 32.15
CA PHE A 312 16.93 5.47 31.70
C PHE A 312 17.81 4.86 32.81
N LEU A 313 17.39 4.90 34.06
CA LEU A 313 18.03 4.24 35.20
C LEU A 313 17.39 2.89 35.54
N GLY A 314 16.38 2.45 34.74
CA GLY A 314 15.65 1.21 34.97
C GLY A 314 14.58 1.31 36.09
N ARG A 315 14.27 2.50 36.58
CA ARG A 315 13.23 2.68 37.58
C ARG A 315 11.85 2.62 36.91
N PRO A 316 10.89 1.83 37.45
CA PRO A 316 9.53 1.74 36.86
C PRO A 316 8.86 3.11 36.76
N THR A 317 8.24 3.41 35.63
CA THR A 317 7.47 4.63 35.37
C THR A 317 5.99 4.36 35.17
N GLY A 318 5.59 3.13 34.81
CA GLY A 318 4.18 2.75 34.71
C GLY A 318 3.94 1.48 33.93
N ASP A 319 2.69 1.02 34.03
CA ASP A 319 2.16 -0.07 33.22
C ASP A 319 1.46 0.48 31.97
N VAL A 320 1.60 -0.25 30.87
CA VAL A 320 0.90 0.01 29.61
C VAL A 320 -0.25 -0.97 29.49
N SER A 321 -1.48 -0.45 29.47
CA SER A 321 -2.70 -1.27 29.41
C SER A 321 -3.39 -1.18 28.06
N ALA A 322 -4.03 -2.27 27.62
CA ALA A 322 -4.88 -2.30 26.43
C ALA A 322 -6.07 -1.34 26.60
N PRO A 323 -6.29 -0.38 25.69
CA PRO A 323 -7.33 0.63 25.84
C PRO A 323 -8.74 0.10 25.51
N ILE A 324 -8.80 -0.99 24.74
CA ILE A 324 -10.03 -1.65 24.29
C ILE A 324 -9.82 -3.17 24.19
N ASP A 325 -10.93 -3.92 24.08
CA ASP A 325 -10.89 -5.32 23.67
C ASP A 325 -10.50 -5.43 22.19
N GLY A 326 -9.62 -6.35 21.82
CA GLY A 326 -9.24 -6.53 20.42
C GLY A 326 -8.01 -7.38 20.19
N LEU A 327 -7.40 -7.18 19.03
CA LEU A 327 -6.17 -7.82 18.60
C LEU A 327 -5.03 -6.79 18.59
N VAL A 328 -3.87 -7.15 19.12
CA VAL A 328 -2.64 -6.36 18.99
C VAL A 328 -2.15 -6.46 17.54
N THR A 329 -2.39 -5.42 16.76
CA THR A 329 -1.96 -5.34 15.36
C THR A 329 -0.55 -4.80 15.21
N PHE A 330 -0.11 -4.01 16.18
CA PHE A 330 1.22 -3.42 16.26
C PHE A 330 1.70 -3.47 17.71
N ILE A 331 2.96 -3.81 17.90
CA ILE A 331 3.68 -3.59 19.15
C ILE A 331 5.05 -3.02 18.84
N ARG A 332 5.51 -2.10 19.67
CA ARG A 332 6.83 -1.50 19.50
C ARG A 332 7.92 -2.58 19.61
N GLY A 333 8.67 -2.77 18.53
CA GLY A 333 9.67 -3.84 18.38
C GLY A 333 11.04 -3.51 18.97
N VAL A 334 11.25 -2.27 19.41
CA VAL A 334 12.50 -1.79 20.01
C VAL A 334 12.25 -1.14 21.38
N PRO A 335 13.20 -1.21 22.30
CA PRO A 335 12.97 -0.73 23.67
C PRO A 335 12.91 0.80 23.79
N SER A 336 13.50 1.54 22.83
CA SER A 336 13.54 3.02 22.91
C SER A 336 12.15 3.63 22.74
N MET A 337 11.80 4.56 23.61
CA MET A 337 10.57 5.35 23.48
C MET A 337 10.84 6.84 23.74
N TRP A 338 10.02 7.68 23.13
CA TRP A 338 10.02 9.13 23.28
C TRP A 338 8.56 9.62 23.46
N PRO A 339 8.34 10.83 23.93
CA PRO A 339 6.97 11.34 24.07
C PRO A 339 6.17 11.19 22.78
N ARG A 340 4.98 10.61 22.89
CA ARG A 340 4.05 10.31 21.80
C ARG A 340 4.46 9.17 20.86
N ALA A 341 5.59 8.46 21.11
CA ALA A 341 5.90 7.23 20.39
C ALA A 341 4.77 6.21 20.55
N THR A 342 4.36 5.55 19.47
CA THR A 342 3.40 4.46 19.55
C THR A 342 4.04 3.27 20.25
N LEU A 343 3.38 2.72 21.28
CA LEU A 343 3.81 1.52 21.98
C LEU A 343 3.02 0.30 21.53
N VAL A 344 1.70 0.44 21.40
CA VAL A 344 0.79 -0.65 21.01
C VAL A 344 -0.38 -0.08 20.20
N ASN A 345 -0.83 -0.80 19.19
CA ASN A 345 -2.14 -0.61 18.56
C ASN A 345 -3.00 -1.85 18.78
N VAL A 346 -4.25 -1.64 19.20
CA VAL A 346 -5.25 -2.69 19.37
C VAL A 346 -6.43 -2.40 18.45
N ALA A 347 -6.76 -3.35 17.58
CA ALA A 347 -7.91 -3.24 16.68
C ALA A 347 -9.06 -4.12 17.15
N PRO A 348 -10.31 -3.61 17.23
CA PRO A 348 -11.48 -4.43 17.52
C PRO A 348 -11.67 -5.53 16.49
N ILE A 349 -11.99 -6.76 16.94
CA ILE A 349 -12.32 -7.87 16.08
C ILE A 349 -13.80 -7.76 15.70
N LEU A 350 -14.09 -7.75 14.40
CA LEU A 350 -15.45 -7.65 13.86
C LEU A 350 -16.04 -9.04 13.64
N LYS A 351 -17.29 -9.26 14.08
CA LYS A 351 -18.05 -10.47 13.78
C LYS A 351 -18.60 -10.47 12.35
N ASP A 352 -18.97 -9.28 11.85
CA ASP A 352 -19.53 -9.09 10.52
C ASP A 352 -19.04 -7.74 9.95
N PRO A 353 -18.14 -7.75 8.96
CA PRO A 353 -17.58 -6.54 8.39
C PRO A 353 -18.62 -5.71 7.63
N GLY A 354 -19.69 -6.35 7.11
CA GLY A 354 -20.74 -5.68 6.37
C GLY A 354 -21.65 -4.81 7.23
N LYS A 355 -21.75 -5.11 8.53
CA LYS A 355 -22.56 -4.36 9.52
C LYS A 355 -21.76 -3.33 10.32
N TRP A 356 -20.46 -3.34 10.20
CA TRP A 356 -19.63 -2.37 10.90
C TRP A 356 -19.61 -1.03 10.15
N THR A 357 -19.74 0.05 10.91
CA THR A 357 -19.53 1.43 10.42
C THR A 357 -18.51 2.10 11.33
N ALA A 358 -17.63 2.92 10.78
CA ALA A 358 -16.67 3.67 11.58
C ALA A 358 -17.40 4.58 12.58
N PRO A 359 -16.92 4.72 13.81
CA PRO A 359 -17.40 5.76 14.73
C PRO A 359 -17.27 7.15 14.10
N LYS A 360 -18.27 8.00 14.33
CA LYS A 360 -18.28 9.40 13.85
C LYS A 360 -17.30 10.25 14.63
#